data_2e992a5ccb3fc84d21b865a0635c4905
#
_entry.id   2e992a5ccb3fc84d21b865a0635c4905
#
_cell.length_a   1.000
_cell.length_b   1.000
_cell.length_c   1.000
_cell.angle_alpha   90.00
_cell.angle_beta   90.00
_cell.angle_gamma   90.00
#
_symmetry.space_group_name_H-M   'P 1'
#
loop_
_entity.id
_entity.type
_entity.pdbx_description
1 polymer ?
#
loop_
_entity_poly.entity_id
_entity_poly.type
_entity_poly.pdbx_seq_one_letter_code
_entity_poly.pdbx_strand_id
1 'polypeptide(L)'
;MEPQQEPQNSFAQTFFHGTKADLKIGDFIETGYDSNFTEGKLKHIYLSATLNAAIWGAELARGTGPERIYLVEATGPLEDDPNVTDKKFPGNPTMSYRSAHPFKVVGEVTVWQKHSAAQIETMREALEKLRLSGAMVIEE
;
A
#
# COMPACT_ATOMS: atom_id res chain seq x y z
N MET A 1 13.94 -28.16 -27.18
CA MET A 1 14.08 -27.59 -26.40
C MET A 1 13.22 -27.09 -25.77
N GLU A 2 13.28 -26.95 -25.06
CA GLU A 2 12.54 -26.49 -24.37
C GLU A 2 12.47 -25.32 -24.34
N PRO A 3 11.81 -25.12 -24.57
CA PRO A 3 11.67 -23.94 -24.57
C PRO A 3 12.08 -23.38 -23.49
N GLN A 4 12.77 -22.76 -23.67
CA GLN A 4 13.16 -22.21 -22.78
C GLN A 4 12.29 -21.55 -22.10
N GLN A 5 12.33 -21.64 -21.07
CA GLN A 5 11.60 -21.09 -20.28
C GLN A 5 11.90 -19.71 -20.31
N GLU A 6 11.05 -18.92 -20.53
CA GLU A 6 11.19 -17.58 -20.37
C GLU A 6 11.53 -17.29 -19.01
N PRO A 7 12.43 -16.43 -18.74
CA PRO A 7 12.81 -16.12 -17.38
C PRO A 7 11.83 -15.18 -16.74
N GLN A 8 10.59 -15.58 -16.70
CA GLN A 8 9.62 -14.72 -16.15
C GLN A 8 9.84 -14.49 -14.72
N ASN A 9 10.44 -15.43 -14.02
CA ASN A 9 10.69 -15.26 -12.62
C ASN A 9 11.93 -14.50 -12.31
N SER A 10 12.72 -14.18 -13.36
CA SER A 10 13.93 -13.43 -13.16
C SER A 10 13.67 -11.97 -12.87
N PHE A 11 12.47 -11.50 -13.17
CA PHE A 11 12.15 -10.10 -13.04
C PHE A 11 10.87 -9.95 -12.29
N ALA A 12 10.85 -10.42 -11.05
CA ALA A 12 9.70 -10.20 -10.20
C ALA A 12 9.56 -8.71 -9.99
N GLN A 13 8.38 -8.18 -10.20
CA GLN A 13 8.15 -6.77 -10.02
C GLN A 13 8.12 -6.45 -8.54
N THR A 14 8.79 -5.37 -8.16
CA THR A 14 8.72 -4.86 -6.81
C THR A 14 7.75 -3.71 -6.75
N PHE A 15 7.14 -3.56 -5.58
CA PHE A 15 6.20 -2.48 -5.31
C PHE A 15 6.62 -1.79 -4.04
N PHE A 16 5.98 -0.66 -3.73
CA PHE A 16 6.23 0.08 -2.50
C PHE A 16 5.10 -0.19 -1.51
N HIS A 17 5.46 -0.34 -0.25
CA HIS A 17 4.48 -0.50 0.82
C HIS A 17 4.83 0.45 1.94
N GLY A 18 3.94 1.40 2.23
CA GLY A 18 4.15 2.38 3.29
C GLY A 18 3.53 1.92 4.59
N THR A 19 4.26 2.03 5.69
CA THR A 19 3.80 1.54 6.98
C THR A 19 4.58 2.23 8.09
N LYS A 20 4.17 2.01 9.33
CA LYS A 20 4.94 2.41 10.51
C LYS A 20 5.50 1.21 11.25
N ALA A 21 5.36 0.02 10.68
CA ALA A 21 5.90 -1.19 11.27
C ALA A 21 7.40 -1.31 10.98
N ASP A 22 8.14 -1.87 11.93
CA ASP A 22 9.57 -2.08 11.78
C ASP A 22 9.78 -3.49 11.25
N LEU A 23 10.02 -3.59 9.96
CA LEU A 23 10.14 -4.87 9.28
C LEU A 23 11.57 -5.07 8.80
N LYS A 24 11.93 -6.33 8.58
CA LYS A 24 13.26 -6.70 8.12
C LYS A 24 13.18 -7.32 6.75
N ILE A 25 14.26 -7.23 6.00
CA ILE A 25 14.36 -7.93 4.73
C ILE A 25 14.14 -9.41 4.98
N GLY A 26 13.25 -10.00 4.21
CA GLY A 26 12.89 -11.40 4.35
C GLY A 26 11.60 -11.60 5.12
N ASP A 27 11.12 -10.58 5.85
CA ASP A 27 9.84 -10.68 6.53
C ASP A 27 8.71 -10.76 5.52
N PHE A 28 7.58 -11.32 5.95
CA PHE A 28 6.36 -11.34 5.15
C PHE A 28 5.33 -10.44 5.80
N ILE A 29 4.67 -9.64 4.97
CA ILE A 29 3.56 -8.81 5.41
C ILE A 29 2.30 -9.60 5.11
N GLU A 30 1.48 -9.85 6.13
CA GLU A 30 0.32 -10.71 6.00
C GLU A 30 -0.96 -9.96 6.31
N THR A 31 -2.08 -10.51 5.86
CA THR A 31 -3.39 -9.93 6.17
C THR A 31 -3.72 -10.16 7.65
N GLY A 32 -4.79 -9.53 8.10
CA GLY A 32 -5.25 -9.74 9.47
C GLY A 32 -4.89 -8.63 10.43
N TYR A 33 -4.22 -7.58 9.95
CA TYR A 33 -3.92 -6.41 10.78
C TYR A 33 -5.11 -5.47 10.82
N ASP A 34 -5.13 -4.57 11.80
CA ASP A 34 -6.21 -3.61 11.91
C ASP A 34 -6.23 -2.64 10.73
N SER A 35 -7.44 -2.32 10.28
CA SER A 35 -7.59 -1.34 9.22
C SER A 35 -7.22 0.05 9.71
N ASN A 36 -6.63 0.87 8.82
CA ASN A 36 -6.34 2.25 9.12
C ASN A 36 -7.57 3.14 9.03
N PHE A 37 -8.63 2.67 8.40
CA PHE A 37 -9.78 3.51 8.05
C PHE A 37 -11.10 3.05 8.63
N THR A 38 -11.22 1.76 8.97
CA THR A 38 -12.45 1.21 9.52
C THR A 38 -12.10 0.31 10.68
N GLU A 39 -13.11 -0.12 11.45
CA GLU A 39 -12.87 -1.12 12.46
C GLU A 39 -12.85 -2.49 11.82
N GLY A 40 -12.04 -3.39 12.37
CA GLY A 40 -11.94 -4.74 11.87
C GLY A 40 -10.58 -5.04 11.28
N LYS A 41 -10.40 -6.28 10.90
CA LYS A 41 -9.12 -6.74 10.36
C LYS A 41 -9.14 -6.63 8.84
N LEU A 42 -7.97 -6.32 8.30
CA LEU A 42 -7.82 -6.24 6.85
C LEU A 42 -7.87 -7.63 6.23
N LYS A 43 -8.58 -7.75 5.13
CA LYS A 43 -8.58 -8.96 4.33
C LYS A 43 -7.56 -8.91 3.21
N HIS A 44 -7.00 -7.75 2.96
CA HIS A 44 -6.03 -7.53 1.90
C HIS A 44 -4.87 -6.70 2.42
N ILE A 45 -3.75 -6.79 1.72
CA ILE A 45 -2.59 -5.95 1.96
C ILE A 45 -2.47 -5.02 0.76
N TYR A 46 -2.17 -3.75 1.00
CA TYR A 46 -2.18 -2.72 -0.03
C TYR A 46 -0.76 -2.28 -0.35
N LEU A 47 -0.51 -2.01 -1.63
CA LEU A 47 0.80 -1.62 -2.11
C LEU A 47 0.63 -0.77 -3.35
N SER A 48 1.71 -0.13 -3.77
CA SER A 48 1.65 0.76 -4.93
C SER A 48 2.91 0.66 -5.75
N ALA A 49 2.79 0.90 -7.05
CA ALA A 49 3.95 1.03 -7.92
C ALA A 49 4.50 2.45 -7.93
N THR A 50 3.86 3.40 -7.23
CA THR A 50 4.37 4.77 -7.14
C THR A 50 4.84 5.07 -5.73
N LEU A 51 5.97 5.77 -5.63
CA LEU A 51 6.52 6.11 -4.33
C LEU A 51 5.62 7.09 -3.58
N ASN A 52 5.04 8.05 -4.28
CA ASN A 52 4.21 9.04 -3.61
C ASN A 52 2.99 8.43 -2.93
N ALA A 53 2.37 7.44 -3.56
CA ALA A 53 1.23 6.77 -2.95
C ALA A 53 1.66 6.01 -1.69
N ALA A 54 2.85 5.39 -1.72
CA ALA A 54 3.37 4.69 -0.55
C ALA A 54 3.73 5.66 0.57
N ILE A 55 4.22 6.85 0.24
CA ILE A 55 4.51 7.87 1.24
C ILE A 55 3.22 8.24 1.97
N TRP A 56 2.14 8.49 1.22
CA TRP A 56 0.84 8.76 1.85
C TRP A 56 0.41 7.58 2.72
N GLY A 57 0.62 6.36 2.24
CA GLY A 57 0.26 5.18 3.02
C GLY A 57 1.00 5.13 4.35
N ALA A 58 2.28 5.46 4.36
CA ALA A 58 3.07 5.45 5.58
C ALA A 58 2.64 6.57 6.53
N GLU A 59 2.38 7.76 5.98
CA GLU A 59 2.02 8.91 6.80
C GLU A 59 0.66 8.77 7.45
N LEU A 60 -0.25 8.10 6.78
CA LEU A 60 -1.61 7.91 7.28
C LEU A 60 -1.79 6.60 8.03
N ALA A 61 -0.77 5.77 8.09
CA ALA A 61 -0.87 4.48 8.75
C ALA A 61 -1.04 4.64 10.27
N ARG A 62 -1.68 3.66 10.88
CA ARG A 62 -1.79 3.61 12.34
C ARG A 62 -0.44 3.28 12.94
N GLY A 63 -0.25 3.75 14.16
CA GLY A 63 0.96 3.46 14.90
C GLY A 63 1.70 4.73 15.27
N THR A 64 2.67 4.59 16.15
CA THR A 64 3.44 5.73 16.67
C THR A 64 4.89 5.69 16.23
N GLY A 65 5.29 4.65 15.51
CA GLY A 65 6.66 4.58 15.02
C GLY A 65 6.90 5.51 13.83
N PRO A 66 8.14 5.59 13.39
CA PRO A 66 8.44 6.41 12.21
C PRO A 66 7.84 5.78 10.96
N GLU A 67 7.51 6.64 10.01
CA GLU A 67 7.03 6.17 8.71
C GLU A 67 8.15 5.45 7.99
N ARG A 68 7.82 4.35 7.35
CA ARG A 68 8.77 3.53 6.62
C ARG A 68 8.17 3.10 5.30
N ILE A 69 9.02 2.92 4.31
CA ILE A 69 8.60 2.46 3.00
C ILE A 69 9.48 1.29 2.62
N TYR A 70 8.84 0.17 2.34
CA TYR A 70 9.53 -1.04 1.98
C TYR A 70 9.32 -1.37 0.52
N LEU A 71 10.32 -2.03 -0.07
CA LEU A 71 10.17 -2.66 -1.36
C LEU A 71 9.69 -4.08 -1.09
N VAL A 72 8.63 -4.46 -1.77
CA VAL A 72 7.99 -5.76 -1.53
C VAL A 72 7.71 -6.47 -2.83
N GLU A 73 7.64 -7.79 -2.75
CA GLU A 73 7.25 -8.65 -3.86
C GLU A 73 5.98 -9.38 -3.48
N ALA A 74 5.03 -9.44 -4.42
CA ALA A 74 3.80 -10.18 -4.21
C ALA A 74 4.09 -11.66 -4.28
N THR A 75 3.37 -12.45 -3.47
CA THR A 75 3.47 -13.90 -3.52
C THR A 75 2.22 -14.54 -4.12
N GLY A 76 1.27 -13.73 -4.55
CA GLY A 76 0.04 -14.20 -5.16
C GLY A 76 -0.56 -13.14 -6.06
N PRO A 77 -1.76 -13.37 -6.58
CA PRO A 77 -2.38 -12.43 -7.50
C PRO A 77 -2.65 -11.08 -6.88
N LEU A 78 -2.55 -10.04 -7.70
CA LEU A 78 -2.88 -8.67 -7.32
C LEU A 78 -4.15 -8.25 -8.01
N GLU A 79 -4.89 -7.34 -7.39
CA GLU A 79 -6.00 -6.67 -8.05
C GLU A 79 -5.90 -5.19 -7.75
N ASP A 80 -6.54 -4.37 -8.59
CA ASP A 80 -6.54 -2.93 -8.37
C ASP A 80 -7.17 -2.61 -7.03
N ASP A 81 -6.61 -1.61 -6.33
CA ASP A 81 -7.17 -1.15 -5.07
C ASP A 81 -8.48 -0.43 -5.36
N PRO A 82 -9.63 -0.98 -4.96
CA PRO A 82 -10.91 -0.38 -5.30
C PRO A 82 -11.19 0.95 -4.59
N ASN A 83 -10.38 1.29 -3.62
CA ASN A 83 -10.59 2.54 -2.87
C ASN A 83 -10.07 3.74 -3.63
N VAL A 84 -9.19 3.54 -4.61
CA VAL A 84 -8.59 4.62 -5.37
C VAL A 84 -8.73 4.44 -6.88
N THR A 85 -9.50 3.43 -7.32
CA THR A 85 -9.71 3.19 -8.75
C THR A 85 -11.19 3.17 -9.03
N ASP A 86 -11.55 3.20 -10.28
CA ASP A 86 -12.93 3.05 -10.79
C ASP A 86 -14.02 3.80 -10.06
N LYS A 87 -14.12 3.67 -8.75
CA LYS A 87 -15.17 4.31 -7.97
C LYS A 87 -14.89 5.78 -7.71
N LYS A 88 -13.65 6.12 -7.45
CA LYS A 88 -13.26 7.48 -7.06
C LYS A 88 -12.48 8.18 -8.14
N PHE A 89 -11.72 7.42 -8.90
CA PHE A 89 -10.88 7.95 -9.96
C PHE A 89 -10.94 7.02 -11.15
N PRO A 90 -11.04 7.54 -12.37
CA PRO A 90 -11.02 6.68 -13.57
C PRO A 90 -9.69 5.93 -13.64
N GLY A 91 -9.75 4.65 -13.86
CA GLY A 91 -8.57 3.81 -13.98
C GLY A 91 -7.84 3.63 -12.65
N ASN A 92 -6.53 3.52 -12.71
CA ASN A 92 -5.69 3.32 -11.53
C ASN A 92 -4.52 4.31 -11.55
N PRO A 93 -4.81 5.60 -11.35
CA PRO A 93 -3.78 6.64 -11.53
C PRO A 93 -2.63 6.55 -10.54
N THR A 94 -2.84 6.01 -9.35
CA THR A 94 -1.76 5.87 -8.37
C THR A 94 -1.07 4.53 -8.48
N MET A 95 -1.53 3.66 -9.40
CA MET A 95 -1.02 2.32 -9.57
C MET A 95 -0.98 1.58 -8.24
N SER A 96 -2.12 1.63 -7.56
CA SER A 96 -2.30 1.00 -6.25
C SER A 96 -3.02 -0.31 -6.42
N TYR A 97 -2.59 -1.31 -5.66
CA TYR A 97 -3.09 -2.68 -5.77
C TYR A 97 -3.30 -3.28 -4.39
N ARG A 98 -3.96 -4.40 -4.33
CA ARG A 98 -4.13 -5.15 -3.10
C ARG A 98 -4.02 -6.64 -3.38
N SER A 99 -3.73 -7.40 -2.34
CA SER A 99 -3.69 -8.86 -2.44
C SER A 99 -4.12 -9.48 -1.13
N ALA A 100 -4.74 -10.65 -1.23
CA ALA A 100 -5.06 -11.46 -0.06
C ALA A 100 -3.89 -12.36 0.34
N HIS A 101 -2.79 -12.31 -0.41
CA HIS A 101 -1.60 -13.14 -0.16
C HIS A 101 -0.49 -12.29 0.43
N PRO A 102 0.42 -12.89 1.19
CA PRO A 102 1.51 -12.12 1.81
C PRO A 102 2.42 -11.47 0.79
N PHE A 103 3.10 -10.40 1.23
CA PHE A 103 4.16 -9.77 0.45
C PHE A 103 5.47 -10.03 1.16
N LYS A 104 6.52 -10.25 0.39
CA LYS A 104 7.86 -10.45 0.94
C LYS A 104 8.61 -9.14 0.90
N VAL A 105 9.17 -8.74 2.04
CA VAL A 105 9.99 -7.53 2.11
C VAL A 105 11.35 -7.85 1.53
N VAL A 106 11.74 -7.11 0.50
CA VAL A 106 13.02 -7.34 -0.18
C VAL A 106 13.96 -6.16 -0.05
N GLY A 107 13.50 -5.04 0.48
CA GLY A 107 14.35 -3.88 0.68
C GLY A 107 13.60 -2.78 1.40
N GLU A 108 14.28 -1.67 1.65
CA GLU A 108 13.67 -0.50 2.27
C GLU A 108 14.13 0.73 1.51
N VAL A 109 13.21 1.65 1.28
CA VAL A 109 13.54 2.95 0.70
C VAL A 109 13.93 3.84 1.87
N THR A 110 15.20 4.19 1.94
CA THR A 110 15.72 4.94 3.08
C THR A 110 15.84 6.43 2.82
N VAL A 111 15.72 6.86 1.55
CA VAL A 111 15.83 8.27 1.20
C VAL A 111 14.56 8.67 0.46
N TRP A 112 13.73 9.44 1.12
CA TRP A 112 12.49 9.94 0.54
C TRP A 112 12.06 11.14 1.35
N GLN A 113 11.11 11.91 0.80
CA GLN A 113 10.70 13.15 1.43
C GLN A 113 9.24 13.08 1.84
N LYS A 114 8.99 13.37 3.11
CA LYS A 114 7.62 13.40 3.63
C LYS A 114 6.87 14.57 3.02
N HIS A 115 5.57 14.45 2.97
CA HIS A 115 4.71 15.60 2.72
C HIS A 115 4.83 16.54 3.92
N SER A 116 4.57 17.82 3.70
CA SER A 116 4.63 18.78 4.80
C SER A 116 3.53 18.51 5.82
N ALA A 117 3.73 18.99 7.04
CA ALA A 117 2.71 18.84 8.07
C ALA A 117 1.38 19.44 7.60
N ALA A 118 1.43 20.56 6.89
CA ALA A 118 0.21 21.18 6.39
C ALA A 118 -0.48 20.31 5.36
N GLN A 119 0.29 19.69 4.48
CA GLN A 119 -0.29 18.78 3.47
C GLN A 119 -0.93 17.57 4.13
N ILE A 120 -0.26 17.01 5.13
CA ILE A 120 -0.79 15.84 5.84
C ILE A 120 -2.08 16.20 6.56
N GLU A 121 -2.10 17.36 7.21
CA GLU A 121 -3.31 17.80 7.91
C GLU A 121 -4.46 18.03 6.95
N THR A 122 -4.18 18.65 5.80
CA THR A 122 -5.20 18.89 4.78
C THR A 122 -5.78 17.55 4.29
N MET A 123 -4.90 16.56 4.08
CA MET A 123 -5.36 15.25 3.63
C MET A 123 -6.22 14.59 4.70
N ARG A 124 -5.81 14.66 5.98
CA ARG A 124 -6.58 14.06 7.06
C ARG A 124 -7.95 14.71 7.18
N GLU A 125 -8.01 16.02 7.03
CA GLU A 125 -9.29 16.74 7.09
C GLU A 125 -10.18 16.37 5.92
N ALA A 126 -9.60 16.22 4.73
CA ALA A 126 -10.39 15.84 3.56
C ALA A 126 -10.96 14.44 3.72
N LEU A 127 -10.16 13.51 4.23
CA LEU A 127 -10.61 12.15 4.47
C LEU A 127 -11.71 12.10 5.53
N GLU A 128 -11.56 12.91 6.57
CA GLU A 128 -12.56 12.95 7.63
C GLU A 128 -13.88 13.51 7.13
N LYS A 129 -13.83 14.56 6.29
CA LYS A 129 -15.03 15.10 5.69
C LYS A 129 -15.74 14.08 4.83
N LEU A 130 -14.99 13.35 4.03
CA LEU A 130 -15.58 12.30 3.19
C LEU A 130 -16.22 11.22 4.05
N ARG A 131 -15.57 10.84 5.14
CA ARG A 131 -16.11 9.82 6.02
C ARG A 131 -17.41 10.29 6.68
N LEU A 132 -17.41 11.53 7.17
CA LEU A 132 -18.60 12.06 7.85
C LEU A 132 -19.75 12.30 6.90
N SER A 133 -19.46 12.61 5.64
CA SER A 133 -20.53 12.87 4.66
C SER A 133 -21.11 11.58 4.10
N GLY A 134 -20.52 10.44 4.40
CA GLY A 134 -20.96 9.18 3.85
C GLY A 134 -20.54 8.97 2.40
N ALA A 135 -19.72 9.88 1.86
CA ALA A 135 -19.30 9.76 0.48
C ALA A 135 -18.14 8.78 0.30
N MET A 136 -17.46 8.43 1.40
CA MET A 136 -16.32 7.53 1.33
C MET A 136 -16.75 6.14 1.77
N VAL A 137 -16.59 5.18 0.88
CA VAL A 137 -16.85 3.77 1.17
C VAL A 137 -15.53 3.04 1.04
N ILE A 138 -15.08 2.43 2.14
CA ILE A 138 -13.83 1.69 2.17
C ILE A 138 -14.15 0.22 1.92
N GLU A 139 -13.46 -0.37 0.95
CA GLU A 139 -13.61 -1.79 0.64
C GLU A 139 -12.37 -2.53 1.11
N GLU A 140 -12.58 -3.46 1.98
CA GLU A 140 -11.50 -4.26 2.53
C GLU A 140 -11.51 -5.69 1.95
#